data_4fc56a2eb47c62faba08dec120584cb1
#
_entry.id   4fc56a2eb47c62faba08dec120584cb1
#
_cell.length_a   1.000
_cell.length_b   1.000
_cell.length_c   1.000
_cell.angle_alpha   90.00
_cell.angle_beta   90.00
_cell.angle_gamma   90.00
#
_symmetry.space_group_name_H-M   'P 1'
#
loop_
_entity.id
_entity.type
_entity.pdbx_description
1 polymer ?
#
loop_
_entity_poly.entity_id
_entity_poly.type
_entity_poly.pdbx_seq_one_letter_code
_entity_poly.pdbx_strand_id
1 'polypeptide(L)'
;MRHRYFGYRSFEPEYETMKEMRKRGIDTVTIMVSNNTNFMGAPYTRYQPTWIWNHEYDFTLFDKNIQDVTEAVPDVKLNVVIDLNPPSWWMPMLPGRDVYNEFGRLAPLKEYREDVCDYLKALLTHAMEHYPTRFLNFFIMGGRTTEWFDCSYGAESMARIEAWDKWRAERGLEKCDIPGYSVRYSGVPESDGLLRTPATHKLALEYLKFNSEVSLETVGLFCKTARACLPREVGVGITYGYLFELAWCFSKASWGQLEYERLFDMPEVDLGLSPISYGPTQRGMGGSPMAMIPLETMKVRGKLPALSIDTTTFTSRFPAAPGKGGAVKICGRTVEWNTPDEVRAGLRRDMCYMLINGSAVWNFDMWGGWFDSDAARETLEANKKIWDAEANLPMEDDNEVIMVGDPENVYYINDSHPLCDQFLTPVRRALALAGGMYTTASFNDLEKMDLSRTKLLILCHPFDLDNGKLEKIRKYAEGRTILWLYAPGIIHNGKWDPENMQSLAGVPFGFAEIFYNGNYVFMPKPNEVTVEQLREIEKHAGVHCWCDTPLPVYANGRFAAIHIASAQTVTLNLPKKCACVTELYSGKTYTDVEHIEIHTEKPDTLLFRYNA
;
A
#
# COMPACT_ATOMS: atom_id res chain seq x y z
N MET A 1 -19.09 -0.42 -8.03
CA MET A 1 -17.78 0.07 -7.51
C MET A 1 -18.00 1.45 -6.94
N ARG A 2 -17.32 1.83 -5.84
CA ARG A 2 -17.43 3.19 -5.27
C ARG A 2 -16.80 4.23 -6.19
N HIS A 3 -17.29 5.48 -6.08
CA HIS A 3 -16.77 6.60 -6.86
C HIS A 3 -15.35 6.95 -6.45
N ARG A 4 -14.44 7.08 -7.41
CA ARG A 4 -13.05 7.46 -7.18
C ARG A 4 -12.98 8.96 -6.93
N TYR A 5 -12.51 9.36 -5.75
CA TYR A 5 -12.38 10.77 -5.38
C TYR A 5 -10.95 11.29 -5.57
N PHE A 6 -10.81 12.60 -5.68
CA PHE A 6 -9.55 13.32 -5.70
C PHE A 6 -9.59 14.37 -4.58
N GLY A 7 -8.94 14.07 -3.45
CA GLY A 7 -9.09 14.85 -2.23
C GLY A 7 -7.78 15.45 -1.72
N TYR A 8 -7.93 16.32 -0.74
CA TYR A 8 -6.86 16.94 0.04
C TYR A 8 -6.88 16.42 1.48
N ARG A 9 -5.71 16.22 2.08
CA ARG A 9 -5.53 15.81 3.47
C ARG A 9 -4.37 16.58 4.11
N SER A 10 -4.54 16.94 5.40
CA SER A 10 -3.45 17.32 6.29
C SER A 10 -3.70 16.72 7.68
N PHE A 11 -2.68 16.56 8.52
CA PHE A 11 -2.89 16.23 9.94
C PHE A 11 -3.57 17.39 10.65
N GLU A 12 -3.06 18.61 10.45
CA GLU A 12 -3.71 19.82 10.92
C GLU A 12 -4.44 20.52 9.77
N PRO A 13 -5.64 21.09 10.02
CA PRO A 13 -6.36 21.81 8.97
C PRO A 13 -5.58 23.03 8.47
N GLU A 14 -5.19 22.98 7.21
CA GLU A 14 -4.52 24.05 6.48
C GLU A 14 -5.57 24.86 5.69
N TYR A 15 -6.32 25.73 6.40
CA TYR A 15 -7.51 26.37 5.83
C TYR A 15 -7.24 27.21 4.58
N GLU A 16 -6.13 27.93 4.52
CA GLU A 16 -5.78 28.70 3.32
C GLU A 16 -5.48 27.80 2.13
N THR A 17 -4.77 26.70 2.38
CA THR A 17 -4.54 25.66 1.35
C THR A 17 -5.86 25.04 0.93
N MET A 18 -6.77 24.72 1.86
CA MET A 18 -8.11 24.19 1.53
C MET A 18 -8.93 25.15 0.66
N LYS A 19 -8.90 26.47 0.95
CA LYS A 19 -9.55 27.50 0.12
C LYS A 19 -8.96 27.53 -1.29
N GLU A 20 -7.64 27.44 -1.40
CA GLU A 20 -6.96 27.40 -2.69
C GLU A 20 -7.26 26.12 -3.48
N MET A 21 -7.36 24.97 -2.80
CA MET A 21 -7.78 23.70 -3.42
C MET A 21 -9.23 23.78 -3.91
N ARG A 22 -10.11 24.37 -3.09
CA ARG A 22 -11.55 24.57 -3.45
C ARG A 22 -11.71 25.42 -4.72
N LYS A 23 -10.94 26.50 -4.87
CA LYS A 23 -10.95 27.36 -6.09
C LYS A 23 -10.60 26.55 -7.35
N ARG A 24 -9.87 25.44 -7.19
CA ARG A 24 -9.42 24.54 -8.26
C ARG A 24 -10.30 23.29 -8.41
N GLY A 25 -11.48 23.30 -7.77
CA GLY A 25 -12.45 22.21 -7.86
C GLY A 25 -12.18 21.04 -6.91
N ILE A 26 -11.19 21.12 -6.01
CA ILE A 26 -10.92 20.09 -5.01
C ILE A 26 -11.72 20.41 -3.74
N ASP A 27 -12.87 19.78 -3.60
CA ASP A 27 -13.84 19.98 -2.53
C ASP A 27 -13.91 18.81 -1.54
N THR A 28 -13.15 17.76 -1.77
CA THR A 28 -13.05 16.60 -0.89
C THR A 28 -11.87 16.79 0.06
N VAL A 29 -12.16 16.89 1.35
CA VAL A 29 -11.18 17.11 2.40
C VAL A 29 -11.19 15.94 3.39
N THR A 30 -10.00 15.57 3.87
CA THR A 30 -9.88 14.56 4.92
C THR A 30 -9.52 15.22 6.23
N ILE A 31 -10.36 15.00 7.25
CA ILE A 31 -10.13 15.42 8.63
C ILE A 31 -9.72 14.23 9.49
N MET A 32 -9.07 14.51 10.62
CA MET A 32 -8.63 13.50 11.56
C MET A 32 -9.32 13.65 12.90
N VAL A 33 -9.75 12.52 13.47
CA VAL A 33 -10.20 12.37 14.84
C VAL A 33 -9.20 11.48 15.57
N SER A 34 -8.57 12.00 16.59
CA SER A 34 -7.60 11.26 17.41
C SER A 34 -7.68 11.74 18.85
N ASN A 35 -7.26 10.91 19.78
CA ASN A 35 -7.11 11.25 21.21
C ASN A 35 -5.64 11.15 21.65
N ASN A 36 -4.72 11.11 20.69
CA ASN A 36 -3.33 10.79 20.90
C ASN A 36 -2.37 11.77 20.23
N THR A 37 -1.10 11.58 20.54
CA THR A 37 0.01 12.23 19.87
C THR A 37 0.57 11.31 18.77
N ASN A 38 1.16 11.92 17.75
CA ASN A 38 1.94 11.22 16.74
C ASN A 38 3.30 10.76 17.30
N PHE A 39 4.08 10.06 16.46
CA PHE A 39 5.41 9.55 16.85
C PHE A 39 6.44 10.63 17.23
N MET A 40 6.15 11.91 17.00
CA MET A 40 6.98 13.06 17.41
C MET A 40 6.53 13.64 18.74
N GLY A 41 5.48 13.10 19.35
CA GLY A 41 4.91 13.60 20.60
C GLY A 41 4.02 14.85 20.45
N ALA A 42 3.68 15.22 19.20
CA ALA A 42 2.71 16.29 18.94
C ALA A 42 1.31 15.70 18.74
N PRO A 43 0.23 16.40 19.14
CA PRO A 43 -1.12 15.97 18.82
C PRO A 43 -1.31 15.73 17.33
N TYR A 44 -2.08 14.69 16.95
CA TYR A 44 -2.45 14.47 15.55
C TYR A 44 -3.38 15.56 15.02
N THR A 45 -4.18 16.13 15.91
CA THR A 45 -5.08 17.24 15.58
C THR A 45 -5.29 18.11 16.82
N ARG A 46 -5.54 19.41 16.62
CA ARG A 46 -5.92 20.35 17.68
C ARG A 46 -7.34 20.12 18.21
N TYR A 47 -8.15 19.34 17.50
CA TYR A 47 -9.54 19.07 17.84
C TYR A 47 -9.69 17.80 18.68
N GLN A 48 -8.91 17.73 19.75
CA GLN A 48 -8.91 16.61 20.71
C GLN A 48 -8.82 17.13 22.15
N PRO A 49 -9.28 16.34 23.14
CA PRO A 49 -9.82 14.99 23.03
C PRO A 49 -11.30 14.95 22.63
N THR A 50 -11.76 13.81 22.12
CA THR A 50 -13.17 13.46 21.92
C THR A 50 -13.62 12.30 22.80
N TRP A 51 -12.68 11.53 23.32
CA TRP A 51 -12.87 10.48 24.32
C TRP A 51 -12.27 10.95 25.65
N ILE A 52 -13.17 11.46 26.55
CA ILE A 52 -12.77 12.22 27.73
C ILE A 52 -12.41 11.30 28.90
N TRP A 53 -13.26 10.30 29.16
CA TRP A 53 -13.10 9.32 30.23
C TRP A 53 -13.83 8.04 29.91
N ASN A 54 -13.80 7.06 30.79
CA ASN A 54 -14.49 5.78 30.64
C ASN A 54 -15.98 5.99 30.32
N HIS A 55 -16.39 5.58 29.11
CA HIS A 55 -17.72 5.81 28.54
C HIS A 55 -18.20 7.28 28.51
N GLU A 56 -17.30 8.24 28.62
CA GLU A 56 -17.59 9.66 28.50
C GLU A 56 -16.96 10.26 27.25
N TYR A 57 -17.80 10.85 26.41
CA TYR A 57 -17.41 11.39 25.11
C TYR A 57 -17.88 12.84 24.99
N ASP A 58 -17.05 13.71 24.40
CA ASP A 58 -17.39 15.09 24.06
C ASP A 58 -17.01 15.37 22.61
N PHE A 59 -18.00 15.53 21.75
CA PHE A 59 -17.80 15.77 20.33
C PHE A 59 -17.80 17.25 19.94
N THR A 60 -17.80 18.18 20.91
CA THR A 60 -17.76 19.63 20.64
C THR A 60 -16.57 20.02 19.76
N LEU A 61 -15.38 19.43 19.98
CA LEU A 61 -14.22 19.70 19.16
C LEU A 61 -14.29 19.04 17.77
N PHE A 62 -14.94 17.89 17.65
CA PHE A 62 -15.23 17.28 16.35
C PHE A 62 -16.17 18.17 15.53
N ASP A 63 -17.24 18.68 16.15
CA ASP A 63 -18.18 19.58 15.50
C ASP A 63 -17.49 20.88 15.07
N LYS A 64 -16.63 21.42 15.93
CA LYS A 64 -15.84 22.61 15.59
C LYS A 64 -14.90 22.36 14.43
N ASN A 65 -14.25 21.19 14.32
CA ASN A 65 -13.42 20.84 13.17
C ASN A 65 -14.24 20.86 11.87
N ILE A 66 -15.43 20.24 11.88
CA ILE A 66 -16.33 20.24 10.72
C ILE A 66 -16.79 21.65 10.37
N GLN A 67 -17.12 22.47 11.37
CA GLN A 67 -17.53 23.87 11.18
C GLN A 67 -16.40 24.67 10.52
N ASP A 68 -15.20 24.64 11.09
CA ASP A 68 -14.03 25.39 10.62
C ASP A 68 -13.65 24.99 9.18
N VAL A 69 -13.70 23.70 8.87
CA VAL A 69 -13.46 23.20 7.49
C VAL A 69 -14.61 23.62 6.56
N THR A 70 -15.85 23.62 7.03
CA THR A 70 -17.01 24.08 6.24
C THR A 70 -16.95 25.58 5.95
N GLU A 71 -16.43 26.40 6.88
CA GLU A 71 -16.19 27.83 6.64
C GLU A 71 -15.16 28.06 5.54
N ALA A 72 -14.11 27.21 5.48
CA ALA A 72 -13.10 27.26 4.41
C ALA A 72 -13.62 26.70 3.07
N VAL A 73 -14.43 25.63 3.11
CA VAL A 73 -14.96 24.89 1.96
C VAL A 73 -16.44 24.60 2.20
N PRO A 74 -17.36 25.52 1.84
CA PRO A 74 -18.80 25.41 2.19
C PRO A 74 -19.51 24.16 1.69
N ASP A 75 -19.13 23.65 0.53
CA ASP A 75 -19.68 22.45 -0.12
C ASP A 75 -18.81 21.18 0.12
N VAL A 76 -17.96 21.21 1.13
CA VAL A 76 -17.02 20.14 1.45
C VAL A 76 -17.67 18.76 1.55
N LYS A 77 -17.03 17.78 0.94
CA LYS A 77 -17.24 16.36 1.20
C LYS A 77 -16.09 15.83 2.06
N LEU A 78 -16.44 15.14 3.12
CA LEU A 78 -15.48 14.73 4.13
C LEU A 78 -15.13 13.26 4.04
N ASN A 79 -13.83 12.99 3.99
CA ASN A 79 -13.28 11.75 4.51
C ASN A 79 -12.87 11.99 5.97
N VAL A 80 -13.11 11.02 6.83
CA VAL A 80 -12.74 11.11 8.25
C VAL A 80 -11.78 9.97 8.59
N VAL A 81 -10.59 10.29 9.04
CA VAL A 81 -9.68 9.32 9.64
C VAL A 81 -9.97 9.24 11.13
N ILE A 82 -10.29 8.07 11.64
CA ILE A 82 -10.49 7.83 13.07
C ILE A 82 -9.30 7.01 13.58
N ASP A 83 -8.50 7.60 14.45
CA ASP A 83 -7.44 6.92 15.19
C ASP A 83 -8.05 6.24 16.43
N LEU A 84 -8.08 4.91 16.42
CA LEU A 84 -8.61 4.08 17.51
C LEU A 84 -7.57 3.66 18.55
N ASN A 85 -6.39 4.25 18.52
CA ASN A 85 -5.48 4.13 19.66
C ASN A 85 -6.14 4.77 20.90
N PRO A 86 -6.14 4.10 22.08
CA PRO A 86 -6.80 4.62 23.25
C PRO A 86 -6.09 5.86 23.78
N PRO A 87 -6.80 6.79 24.42
CA PRO A 87 -6.20 7.98 25.03
C PRO A 87 -5.26 7.62 26.19
N SER A 88 -4.37 8.53 26.52
CA SER A 88 -3.32 8.29 27.53
C SER A 88 -3.84 7.91 28.91
N TRP A 89 -5.01 8.41 29.32
CA TRP A 89 -5.63 8.07 30.62
C TRP A 89 -6.12 6.61 30.66
N TRP A 90 -6.47 6.02 29.51
CA TRP A 90 -6.85 4.61 29.37
C TRP A 90 -5.65 3.68 29.55
N MET A 91 -4.45 4.17 29.26
CA MET A 91 -3.18 3.42 29.29
C MET A 91 -2.52 3.19 30.66
N PRO A 92 -3.07 3.59 31.84
CA PRO A 92 -2.52 3.15 33.12
C PRO A 92 -2.41 1.63 33.25
N MET A 93 -3.19 0.89 32.48
CA MET A 93 -3.08 -0.57 32.37
C MET A 93 -1.73 -1.04 31.74
N LEU A 94 -1.03 -0.15 31.03
CA LEU A 94 0.27 -0.37 30.40
C LEU A 94 1.24 0.79 30.72
N PRO A 95 1.56 1.02 32.01
CA PRO A 95 2.31 2.20 32.43
C PRO A 95 3.70 2.24 31.82
N GLY A 96 4.15 3.43 31.43
CA GLY A 96 5.47 3.67 30.86
C GLY A 96 5.61 3.23 29.40
N ARG A 97 4.53 2.94 28.73
CA ARG A 97 4.50 2.52 27.32
C ARG A 97 3.99 3.61 26.40
N ASP A 98 4.54 3.63 25.22
CA ASP A 98 4.04 4.43 24.11
C ASP A 98 2.86 3.69 23.46
N VAL A 99 1.67 4.31 23.49
CA VAL A 99 0.44 3.81 22.85
C VAL A 99 0.67 3.33 21.43
N TYR A 100 1.55 4.05 20.75
CA TYR A 100 1.88 3.85 19.35
C TYR A 100 2.43 2.46 19.01
N ASN A 101 3.08 1.80 19.97
CA ASN A 101 3.72 0.50 19.78
C ASN A 101 2.98 -0.66 20.45
N GLU A 102 1.80 -0.41 21.06
CA GLU A 102 1.16 -1.39 21.93
C GLU A 102 0.04 -2.20 21.26
N PHE A 103 -0.17 -2.06 19.96
CA PHE A 103 -1.28 -2.73 19.27
C PHE A 103 -1.27 -4.25 19.47
N GLY A 104 -0.13 -4.90 19.43
CA GLY A 104 -0.03 -6.34 19.68
C GLY A 104 -0.47 -6.78 21.09
N ARG A 105 -0.41 -5.89 22.08
CA ARG A 105 -0.92 -6.15 23.44
C ARG A 105 -2.40 -5.78 23.58
N LEU A 106 -2.82 -4.73 22.89
CA LEU A 106 -4.19 -4.23 22.92
C LEU A 106 -5.14 -5.13 22.13
N ALA A 107 -4.71 -5.60 20.97
CA ALA A 107 -5.54 -6.38 20.07
C ALA A 107 -6.26 -7.58 20.73
N PRO A 108 -5.62 -8.41 21.58
CA PRO A 108 -6.32 -9.49 22.27
C PRO A 108 -7.11 -9.04 23.51
N LEU A 109 -6.95 -7.80 23.98
CA LEU A 109 -7.55 -7.33 25.22
C LEU A 109 -9.04 -7.05 25.03
N LYS A 110 -9.88 -7.72 25.80
CA LYS A 110 -11.34 -7.62 25.69
C LYS A 110 -11.83 -6.22 25.95
N GLU A 111 -11.35 -5.59 27.03
CA GLU A 111 -11.71 -4.23 27.43
C GLU A 111 -11.38 -3.20 26.34
N TYR A 112 -10.23 -3.32 25.70
CA TYR A 112 -9.87 -2.47 24.57
C TYR A 112 -10.86 -2.61 23.42
N ARG A 113 -11.21 -3.85 23.04
CA ARG A 113 -12.17 -4.11 21.96
C ARG A 113 -13.55 -3.53 22.27
N GLU A 114 -14.02 -3.69 23.51
CA GLU A 114 -15.34 -3.20 23.95
C GLU A 114 -15.38 -1.69 24.02
N ASP A 115 -14.44 -1.05 24.72
CA ASP A 115 -14.39 0.40 24.92
C ASP A 115 -14.20 1.15 23.58
N VAL A 116 -13.34 0.64 22.69
CA VAL A 116 -13.16 1.21 21.36
C VAL A 116 -14.42 1.07 20.50
N CYS A 117 -15.12 -0.06 20.58
CA CYS A 117 -16.40 -0.23 19.88
C CYS A 117 -17.45 0.75 20.38
N ASP A 118 -17.52 1.01 21.69
CA ASP A 118 -18.49 1.93 22.27
C ASP A 118 -18.18 3.38 21.92
N TYR A 119 -16.90 3.77 21.98
CA TYR A 119 -16.47 5.09 21.48
C TYR A 119 -16.79 5.26 19.97
N LEU A 120 -16.46 4.26 19.15
CA LEU A 120 -16.69 4.31 17.71
C LEU A 120 -18.19 4.44 17.38
N LYS A 121 -19.06 3.70 18.06
CA LYS A 121 -20.51 3.83 17.94
C LYS A 121 -20.98 5.23 18.29
N ALA A 122 -20.55 5.76 19.43
CA ALA A 122 -20.94 7.08 19.90
C ALA A 122 -20.53 8.17 18.89
N LEU A 123 -19.28 8.15 18.42
CA LEU A 123 -18.76 9.09 17.43
C LEU A 123 -19.53 9.02 16.10
N LEU A 124 -19.71 7.82 15.54
CA LEU A 124 -20.37 7.65 14.25
C LEU A 124 -21.86 7.98 14.31
N THR A 125 -22.55 7.65 15.41
CA THR A 125 -23.94 8.03 15.62
C THR A 125 -24.07 9.56 15.66
N HIS A 126 -23.24 10.24 16.47
CA HIS A 126 -23.21 11.70 16.54
C HIS A 126 -22.94 12.32 15.15
N ALA A 127 -21.94 11.81 14.44
CA ALA A 127 -21.60 12.31 13.11
C ALA A 127 -22.78 12.20 12.11
N MET A 128 -23.47 11.06 12.09
CA MET A 128 -24.57 10.83 11.17
C MET A 128 -25.85 11.56 11.56
N GLU A 129 -26.10 11.78 12.86
CA GLU A 129 -27.26 12.58 13.33
C GLU A 129 -27.11 14.07 13.00
N HIS A 130 -25.90 14.63 13.15
CA HIS A 130 -25.66 16.07 12.96
C HIS A 130 -25.25 16.46 11.53
N TYR A 131 -24.60 15.53 10.78
CA TYR A 131 -24.02 15.82 9.46
C TYR A 131 -24.30 14.73 8.41
N PRO A 132 -25.56 14.27 8.22
CA PRO A 132 -25.88 13.03 7.47
C PRO A 132 -25.45 13.02 6.00
N THR A 133 -25.19 14.19 5.39
CA THR A 133 -24.87 14.31 3.94
C THR A 133 -23.42 14.73 3.66
N ARG A 134 -22.59 14.92 4.71
CA ARG A 134 -21.24 15.47 4.55
C ARG A 134 -20.18 14.42 4.28
N PHE A 135 -20.38 13.18 4.73
CA PHE A 135 -19.34 12.16 4.73
C PHE A 135 -19.36 11.31 3.46
N LEU A 136 -18.16 11.11 2.88
CA LEU A 136 -17.89 10.12 1.84
C LEU A 136 -17.43 8.80 2.45
N ASN A 137 -16.42 8.85 3.33
CA ASN A 137 -15.81 7.67 3.91
C ASN A 137 -15.33 7.94 5.34
N PHE A 138 -15.40 6.91 6.18
CA PHE A 138 -14.69 6.84 7.44
C PHE A 138 -13.57 5.80 7.33
N PHE A 139 -12.35 6.19 7.65
CA PHE A 139 -11.18 5.32 7.68
C PHE A 139 -10.90 4.90 9.12
N ILE A 140 -11.04 3.62 9.38
CA ILE A 140 -10.87 2.98 10.69
C ILE A 140 -9.40 2.63 10.84
N MET A 141 -8.68 3.41 11.64
CA MET A 141 -7.24 3.35 11.75
C MET A 141 -6.80 3.21 13.20
N GLY A 142 -5.58 2.72 13.42
CA GLY A 142 -4.97 2.57 14.73
C GLY A 142 -3.62 1.88 14.64
N GLY A 143 -3.05 1.47 15.76
CA GLY A 143 -1.71 0.93 15.81
C GLY A 143 -0.65 1.97 15.45
N ARG A 144 0.55 1.51 15.13
CA ARG A 144 1.65 2.42 14.77
C ARG A 144 1.34 3.17 13.48
N THR A 145 1.61 4.47 13.49
CA THR A 145 1.33 5.41 12.38
C THR A 145 -0.13 5.44 11.91
N THR A 146 -1.05 4.92 12.72
CA THR A 146 -2.45 4.71 12.37
C THR A 146 -2.66 3.70 11.22
N GLU A 147 -1.75 2.73 11.07
CA GLU A 147 -1.71 1.77 9.96
C GLU A 147 -1.82 0.31 10.42
N TRP A 148 -2.28 0.07 11.64
CA TRP A 148 -2.49 -1.26 12.24
C TRP A 148 -1.24 -2.14 12.33
N PHE A 149 -0.05 -1.53 12.39
CA PHE A 149 1.16 -2.31 12.60
C PHE A 149 1.33 -2.72 14.05
N ASP A 150 1.63 -4.00 14.28
CA ASP A 150 2.12 -4.48 15.56
C ASP A 150 3.61 -4.21 15.69
N CYS A 151 3.96 -3.24 16.50
CA CYS A 151 5.36 -2.92 16.82
C CYS A 151 5.69 -3.18 18.28
N SER A 152 4.91 -4.01 18.97
CA SER A 152 5.19 -4.40 20.37
C SER A 152 6.43 -5.27 20.50
N TYR A 153 6.97 -5.77 19.39
CA TYR A 153 8.16 -6.63 19.31
C TYR A 153 8.11 -7.83 20.29
N GLY A 154 6.88 -8.37 20.46
CA GLY A 154 6.63 -9.52 21.33
C GLY A 154 6.61 -9.19 22.81
N ALA A 155 6.37 -7.95 23.15
CA ALA A 155 6.01 -7.61 24.50
C ALA A 155 4.72 -8.33 24.88
N GLU A 156 4.80 -9.22 25.85
CA GLU A 156 3.65 -10.03 26.27
C GLU A 156 2.81 -9.29 27.31
N SER A 157 1.53 -9.62 27.32
CA SER A 157 0.56 -9.26 28.36
C SER A 157 -0.23 -10.51 28.73
N MET A 158 -0.91 -10.50 29.87
CA MET A 158 -1.76 -11.62 30.27
C MET A 158 -2.81 -11.91 29.21
N ALA A 159 -3.48 -10.90 28.67
CA ALA A 159 -4.47 -11.07 27.60
C ALA A 159 -3.88 -11.73 26.34
N ARG A 160 -2.62 -11.40 26.00
CA ARG A 160 -1.94 -12.03 24.84
C ARG A 160 -1.59 -13.50 25.12
N ILE A 161 -1.14 -13.82 26.33
CA ILE A 161 -0.87 -15.20 26.75
C ILE A 161 -2.18 -16.03 26.73
N GLU A 162 -3.25 -15.50 27.29
CA GLU A 162 -4.57 -16.16 27.29
C GLU A 162 -5.12 -16.37 25.87
N ALA A 163 -4.97 -15.37 25.00
CA ALA A 163 -5.35 -15.48 23.59
C ALA A 163 -4.50 -16.50 22.83
N TRP A 164 -3.19 -16.58 23.11
CA TRP A 164 -2.30 -17.58 22.56
C TRP A 164 -2.69 -19.00 22.99
N ASP A 165 -2.94 -19.21 24.28
CA ASP A 165 -3.39 -20.49 24.83
C ASP A 165 -4.71 -20.92 24.20
N LYS A 166 -5.67 -20.02 24.08
CA LYS A 166 -6.96 -20.24 23.43
C LYS A 166 -6.78 -20.59 21.96
N TRP A 167 -6.00 -19.82 21.21
CA TRP A 167 -5.73 -20.02 19.78
C TRP A 167 -5.12 -21.39 19.52
N ARG A 168 -4.21 -21.86 20.38
CA ARG A 168 -3.61 -23.21 20.31
C ARG A 168 -4.63 -24.30 20.62
N ALA A 169 -5.39 -24.13 21.69
CA ALA A 169 -6.41 -25.11 22.09
C ALA A 169 -7.47 -25.33 21.01
N GLU A 170 -7.94 -24.25 20.35
CA GLU A 170 -8.91 -24.34 19.25
C GLU A 170 -8.38 -25.12 18.03
N ARG A 171 -7.05 -25.25 17.91
CA ARG A 171 -6.36 -25.99 16.83
C ARG A 171 -5.85 -27.35 17.28
N GLY A 172 -6.19 -27.78 18.52
CA GLY A 172 -5.71 -29.04 19.07
C GLY A 172 -4.20 -29.10 19.29
N LEU A 173 -3.55 -27.93 19.43
CA LEU A 173 -2.13 -27.82 19.69
C LEU A 173 -1.84 -27.86 21.20
N GLU A 174 -0.74 -28.48 21.58
CA GLU A 174 -0.30 -28.51 22.98
C GLU A 174 -0.04 -27.09 23.51
N LYS A 175 -0.36 -26.87 24.80
CA LYS A 175 -0.06 -25.61 25.48
C LYS A 175 1.46 -25.41 25.56
N CYS A 176 1.90 -24.20 25.22
CA CYS A 176 3.28 -23.77 25.40
C CYS A 176 3.37 -22.25 25.53
N ASP A 177 4.48 -21.77 26.06
CA ASP A 177 4.74 -20.32 26.15
C ASP A 177 4.85 -19.67 24.78
N ILE A 178 4.56 -18.38 24.72
CA ILE A 178 4.82 -17.56 23.52
C ILE A 178 6.33 -17.63 23.21
N PRO A 179 6.73 -17.94 21.97
CA PRO A 179 8.15 -18.09 21.63
C PRO A 179 8.92 -16.79 21.80
N GLY A 180 10.07 -16.87 22.46
CA GLY A 180 10.96 -15.75 22.63
C GLY A 180 11.56 -15.23 21.33
N TYR A 181 12.22 -14.06 21.40
CA TYR A 181 12.79 -13.37 20.24
C TYR A 181 13.69 -14.27 19.37
N SER A 182 14.62 -15.00 20.00
CA SER A 182 15.55 -15.88 19.28
C SER A 182 14.89 -16.99 18.49
N VAL A 183 13.72 -17.46 18.92
CA VAL A 183 12.92 -18.46 18.20
C VAL A 183 12.18 -17.81 17.04
N ARG A 184 11.57 -16.66 17.28
CA ARG A 184 10.76 -15.95 16.27
C ARG A 184 11.58 -15.45 15.09
N TYR A 185 12.84 -15.05 15.35
CA TYR A 185 13.74 -14.47 14.35
C TYR A 185 14.90 -15.39 14.00
N SER A 186 14.60 -16.67 13.76
CA SER A 186 15.55 -17.67 13.27
C SER A 186 15.12 -18.22 11.90
N GLY A 187 16.07 -18.82 11.21
CA GLY A 187 15.86 -19.51 9.93
C GLY A 187 16.83 -20.67 9.75
N VAL A 188 16.64 -21.47 8.71
CA VAL A 188 17.49 -22.63 8.42
C VAL A 188 18.89 -22.20 7.98
N PRO A 189 19.97 -22.87 8.45
CA PRO A 189 21.34 -22.54 8.07
C PRO A 189 21.60 -22.61 6.56
N GLU A 190 20.93 -23.50 5.86
CA GLU A 190 21.07 -23.72 4.41
C GLU A 190 20.68 -22.49 3.58
N SER A 191 19.84 -21.61 4.12
CA SER A 191 19.47 -20.31 3.53
C SER A 191 20.15 -19.13 4.22
N ASP A 192 21.25 -19.35 4.94
CA ASP A 192 21.90 -18.34 5.78
C ASP A 192 20.92 -17.70 6.81
N GLY A 193 19.92 -18.45 7.25
CA GLY A 193 18.91 -17.97 8.18
C GLY A 193 17.78 -17.14 7.56
N LEU A 194 17.71 -17.01 6.23
CA LEU A 194 16.67 -16.22 5.54
C LEU A 194 15.29 -16.89 5.57
N LEU A 195 15.23 -18.22 5.40
CA LEU A 195 13.97 -18.95 5.35
C LEU A 195 13.78 -19.84 6.59
N ARG A 196 12.52 -20.02 6.98
CA ARG A 196 12.05 -20.96 8.00
C ARG A 196 11.45 -22.20 7.35
N THR A 197 11.44 -23.33 8.08
CA THR A 197 10.67 -24.50 7.68
C THR A 197 9.75 -24.96 8.81
N PRO A 198 8.58 -25.54 8.53
CA PRO A 198 7.70 -26.10 9.55
C PRO A 198 8.38 -27.14 10.46
N ALA A 199 9.27 -27.95 9.92
CA ALA A 199 9.96 -28.97 10.68
C ALA A 199 10.83 -28.43 11.83
N THR A 200 11.45 -27.27 11.65
CA THR A 200 12.41 -26.70 12.62
C THR A 200 11.93 -25.39 13.26
N HIS A 201 10.98 -24.69 12.63
CA HIS A 201 10.52 -23.37 13.06
C HIS A 201 9.01 -23.31 13.31
N LYS A 202 8.37 -24.47 13.55
CA LYS A 202 6.92 -24.60 13.74
C LYS A 202 6.36 -23.54 14.69
N LEU A 203 6.98 -23.37 15.85
CA LEU A 203 6.48 -22.46 16.88
C LEU A 203 6.55 -20.99 16.46
N ALA A 204 7.58 -20.59 15.70
CA ALA A 204 7.68 -19.26 15.14
C ALA A 204 6.56 -18.99 14.11
N LEU A 205 6.31 -19.96 13.22
CA LEU A 205 5.27 -19.88 12.21
C LEU A 205 3.86 -19.80 12.84
N GLU A 206 3.61 -20.63 13.85
CA GLU A 206 2.34 -20.60 14.61
C GLU A 206 2.13 -19.23 15.28
N TYR A 207 3.18 -18.65 15.87
CA TYR A 207 3.11 -17.35 16.51
C TYR A 207 2.83 -16.21 15.51
N LEU A 208 3.50 -16.20 14.37
CA LEU A 208 3.29 -15.19 13.34
C LEU A 208 1.87 -15.26 12.76
N LYS A 209 1.35 -16.49 12.58
CA LYS A 209 -0.05 -16.70 12.16
C LYS A 209 -1.03 -16.21 13.21
N PHE A 210 -0.82 -16.59 14.49
CA PHE A 210 -1.60 -16.10 15.63
C PHE A 210 -1.64 -14.57 15.66
N ASN A 211 -0.49 -13.90 15.50
CA ASN A 211 -0.39 -12.45 15.51
C ASN A 211 -1.25 -11.81 14.41
N SER A 212 -1.19 -12.35 13.20
CA SER A 212 -1.99 -11.84 12.07
C SER A 212 -3.49 -12.08 12.25
N GLU A 213 -3.87 -13.23 12.80
CA GLU A 213 -5.28 -13.56 13.04
C GLU A 213 -5.91 -12.73 14.16
N VAL A 214 -5.19 -12.50 15.26
CA VAL A 214 -5.67 -11.62 16.35
C VAL A 214 -5.80 -10.17 15.86
N SER A 215 -4.86 -9.72 15.05
CA SER A 215 -4.94 -8.41 14.38
C SER A 215 -6.20 -8.31 13.53
N LEU A 216 -6.43 -9.29 12.64
CA LEU A 216 -7.61 -9.36 11.78
C LEU A 216 -8.91 -9.35 12.59
N GLU A 217 -9.01 -10.17 13.64
CA GLU A 217 -10.20 -10.23 14.48
C GLU A 217 -10.56 -8.88 15.08
N THR A 218 -9.56 -8.17 15.61
CA THR A 218 -9.74 -6.87 16.26
C THR A 218 -10.12 -5.79 15.25
N VAL A 219 -9.36 -5.68 14.18
CA VAL A 219 -9.61 -4.70 13.11
C VAL A 219 -10.95 -4.99 12.41
N GLY A 220 -11.25 -6.25 12.16
CA GLY A 220 -12.53 -6.68 11.57
C GLY A 220 -13.72 -6.37 12.48
N LEU A 221 -13.57 -6.50 13.81
CA LEU A 221 -14.61 -6.10 14.77
C LEU A 221 -14.89 -4.59 14.67
N PHE A 222 -13.87 -3.75 14.58
CA PHE A 222 -14.05 -2.31 14.44
C PHE A 222 -14.70 -1.93 13.11
N CYS A 223 -14.34 -2.59 12.00
CA CYS A 223 -14.99 -2.39 10.72
C CYS A 223 -16.48 -2.81 10.76
N LYS A 224 -16.83 -3.93 11.39
CA LYS A 224 -18.23 -4.34 11.63
C LYS A 224 -18.99 -3.33 12.44
N THR A 225 -18.40 -2.82 13.52
CA THR A 225 -18.98 -1.80 14.37
C THR A 225 -19.25 -0.52 13.58
N ALA A 226 -18.27 -0.06 12.80
CA ALA A 226 -18.43 1.12 11.95
C ALA A 226 -19.56 0.93 10.92
N ARG A 227 -19.58 -0.21 10.23
CA ARG A 227 -20.60 -0.50 9.21
C ARG A 227 -22.01 -0.54 9.79
N ALA A 228 -22.17 -1.01 11.01
CA ALA A 228 -23.47 -1.05 11.69
C ALA A 228 -24.03 0.36 12.00
N CYS A 229 -23.19 1.37 12.12
CA CYS A 229 -23.56 2.76 12.40
C CYS A 229 -23.71 3.62 11.14
N LEU A 230 -23.23 3.16 9.98
CA LEU A 230 -23.15 3.96 8.76
C LEU A 230 -24.12 3.47 7.67
N PRO A 231 -24.76 4.38 6.93
CA PRO A 231 -25.52 4.01 5.75
C PRO A 231 -24.58 3.44 4.66
N ARG A 232 -25.13 2.65 3.74
CA ARG A 232 -24.32 1.93 2.74
C ARG A 232 -23.56 2.86 1.79
N GLU A 233 -24.08 4.07 1.59
CA GLU A 233 -23.48 5.10 0.74
C GLU A 233 -22.16 5.65 1.32
N VAL A 234 -22.03 5.68 2.63
CA VAL A 234 -20.79 6.09 3.32
C VAL A 234 -19.83 4.92 3.39
N GLY A 235 -18.59 5.12 2.93
CA GLY A 235 -17.57 4.07 2.88
C GLY A 235 -16.91 3.80 4.21
N VAL A 236 -16.54 2.54 4.44
CA VAL A 236 -15.62 2.13 5.50
C VAL A 236 -14.28 1.78 4.86
N GLY A 237 -13.26 2.58 5.17
CA GLY A 237 -11.89 2.41 4.70
C GLY A 237 -10.96 1.88 5.79
N ILE A 238 -9.84 1.31 5.39
CA ILE A 238 -8.85 0.70 6.29
C ILE A 238 -7.43 0.88 5.74
N THR A 239 -6.45 0.99 6.61
CA THR A 239 -5.02 0.89 6.30
C THR A 239 -4.51 -0.49 6.71
N TYR A 240 -4.41 -1.41 5.77
CA TYR A 240 -4.06 -2.80 6.05
C TYR A 240 -3.56 -3.52 4.79
N GLY A 241 -2.72 -4.55 4.96
CA GLY A 241 -2.33 -5.42 3.84
C GLY A 241 -1.16 -4.88 3.02
N TYR A 242 -0.19 -4.26 3.66
CA TYR A 242 1.02 -3.71 3.02
C TYR A 242 2.02 -4.82 2.66
N LEU A 243 1.60 -5.72 1.78
CA LEU A 243 2.43 -6.85 1.37
C LEU A 243 3.65 -6.41 0.56
N PHE A 244 3.45 -5.50 -0.39
CA PHE A 244 4.48 -5.19 -1.39
C PHE A 244 5.54 -4.20 -0.93
N GLU A 245 5.26 -3.41 0.07
CA GLU A 245 6.25 -2.55 0.73
C GLU A 245 5.78 -2.18 2.13
N LEU A 246 6.74 -2.07 3.05
CA LEU A 246 6.53 -1.45 4.34
C LEU A 246 7.51 -0.30 4.49
N ALA A 247 6.96 0.88 4.82
CA ALA A 247 7.66 2.16 4.77
C ALA A 247 8.92 2.24 5.65
N TRP A 248 8.98 1.43 6.73
CA TRP A 248 9.92 1.63 7.81
C TRP A 248 10.79 0.43 8.11
N CYS A 249 10.33 -0.74 7.80
CA CYS A 249 11.04 -1.99 7.99
C CYS A 249 10.46 -3.09 7.10
N PHE A 250 11.16 -4.18 7.05
CA PHE A 250 10.84 -5.31 6.17
C PHE A 250 10.06 -6.41 6.90
N SER A 251 9.62 -6.17 8.13
CA SER A 251 9.00 -7.15 9.04
C SER A 251 7.54 -7.49 8.70
N LYS A 252 7.28 -7.90 7.47
CA LYS A 252 5.92 -8.14 6.93
C LYS A 252 5.14 -9.17 7.74
N ALA A 253 5.77 -10.29 8.11
CA ALA A 253 5.13 -11.34 8.88
C ALA A 253 4.90 -10.94 10.34
N SER A 254 5.85 -10.25 10.97
CA SER A 254 5.78 -9.85 12.39
C SER A 254 4.74 -8.75 12.65
N TRP A 255 4.38 -7.95 11.64
CA TRP A 255 3.49 -6.80 11.84
C TRP A 255 1.98 -7.12 11.84
N GLY A 256 1.63 -8.38 11.64
CA GLY A 256 0.26 -8.85 11.87
C GLY A 256 -0.73 -8.48 10.77
N GLN A 257 -0.30 -8.24 9.52
CA GLN A 257 -1.17 -7.82 8.43
C GLN A 257 -1.34 -8.84 7.30
N LEU A 258 -0.85 -10.07 7.44
CA LEU A 258 -0.89 -11.05 6.34
C LEU A 258 -2.26 -11.68 6.10
N GLU A 259 -3.23 -11.48 7.00
CA GLU A 259 -4.61 -11.92 6.81
C GLU A 259 -5.47 -10.92 6.00
N TYR A 260 -4.85 -10.04 5.21
CA TYR A 260 -5.55 -8.99 4.47
C TYR A 260 -6.56 -9.51 3.44
N GLU A 261 -6.33 -10.69 2.86
CA GLU A 261 -7.29 -11.30 1.96
C GLU A 261 -8.64 -11.52 2.65
N ARG A 262 -8.61 -12.07 3.87
CA ARG A 262 -9.81 -12.28 4.71
C ARG A 262 -10.45 -10.95 5.14
N LEU A 263 -9.65 -9.92 5.42
CA LEU A 263 -10.17 -8.60 5.73
C LEU A 263 -10.88 -7.98 4.53
N PHE A 264 -10.29 -8.08 3.34
CA PHE A 264 -10.91 -7.56 2.11
C PHE A 264 -12.09 -8.42 1.61
N ASP A 265 -12.25 -9.65 2.06
CA ASP A 265 -13.48 -10.43 1.83
C ASP A 265 -14.66 -9.95 2.68
N MET A 266 -14.42 -9.18 3.76
CA MET A 266 -15.48 -8.69 4.63
C MET A 266 -16.37 -7.68 3.90
N PRO A 267 -17.72 -7.86 3.91
CA PRO A 267 -18.65 -6.92 3.27
C PRO A 267 -18.70 -5.54 3.96
N GLU A 268 -18.16 -5.45 5.16
CA GLU A 268 -18.08 -4.22 5.95
C GLU A 268 -16.98 -3.26 5.47
N VAL A 269 -15.95 -3.76 4.80
CA VAL A 269 -14.85 -2.96 4.26
C VAL A 269 -15.14 -2.58 2.82
N ASP A 270 -14.95 -1.33 2.45
CA ASP A 270 -15.18 -0.80 1.10
C ASP A 270 -13.89 -0.30 0.42
N LEU A 271 -12.94 0.20 1.20
CA LEU A 271 -11.70 0.80 0.69
C LEU A 271 -10.49 0.29 1.46
N GLY A 272 -9.37 0.16 0.75
CA GLY A 272 -8.05 0.01 1.38
C GLY A 272 -7.16 1.18 1.01
N LEU A 273 -6.56 1.80 2.02
CA LEU A 273 -5.68 2.93 1.85
C LEU A 273 -4.24 2.53 2.09
N SER A 274 -3.33 3.00 1.26
CA SER A 274 -1.90 3.02 1.56
C SER A 274 -1.23 4.29 1.06
N PRO A 275 -0.08 4.68 1.63
CA PRO A 275 0.82 5.57 0.93
C PRO A 275 1.37 4.92 -0.33
N ILE A 276 1.96 5.74 -1.20
CA ILE A 276 2.90 5.26 -2.21
C ILE A 276 4.26 4.98 -1.57
N SER A 277 5.13 4.24 -2.27
CA SER A 277 6.47 3.86 -1.80
C SER A 277 7.21 5.01 -1.11
N TYR A 278 7.85 4.71 0.02
CA TYR A 278 8.70 5.67 0.74
C TYR A 278 10.18 5.60 0.34
N GLY A 279 10.53 4.77 -0.62
CA GLY A 279 11.91 4.68 -1.11
C GLY A 279 12.36 6.00 -1.75
N PRO A 280 13.54 6.55 -1.38
CA PRO A 280 14.02 7.81 -1.96
C PRO A 280 14.16 7.74 -3.48
N THR A 281 14.55 6.58 -4.02
CA THR A 281 14.64 6.36 -5.46
C THR A 281 13.28 6.28 -6.16
N GLN A 282 12.22 5.92 -5.45
CA GLN A 282 10.86 5.86 -5.99
C GLN A 282 10.17 7.22 -5.96
N ARG A 283 10.38 8.00 -4.88
CA ARG A 283 9.79 9.34 -4.74
C ARG A 283 10.53 10.39 -5.56
N GLY A 284 11.84 10.25 -5.70
CA GLY A 284 12.67 11.16 -6.50
C GLY A 284 12.29 11.18 -7.99
N MET A 285 12.89 12.12 -8.73
CA MET A 285 12.73 12.17 -10.18
C MET A 285 13.29 10.90 -10.83
N GLY A 286 12.58 10.38 -11.81
CA GLY A 286 12.91 9.11 -12.48
C GLY A 286 12.45 7.85 -11.75
N GLY A 287 11.91 7.97 -10.54
CA GLY A 287 11.32 6.85 -9.82
C GLY A 287 9.83 6.65 -10.11
N SER A 288 9.28 5.54 -9.61
CA SER A 288 7.85 5.18 -9.72
C SER A 288 7.17 5.17 -8.36
N PRO A 289 5.94 5.70 -8.22
CA PRO A 289 5.25 5.82 -6.93
C PRO A 289 4.84 4.49 -6.29
N MET A 290 4.74 3.41 -6.95
CA MET A 290 4.45 2.03 -6.50
C MET A 290 3.55 1.91 -5.26
N ALA A 291 2.36 1.30 -5.39
CA ALA A 291 1.47 1.03 -4.25
C ALA A 291 2.05 -0.03 -3.30
N MET A 292 1.83 0.12 -1.99
CA MET A 292 2.27 -0.86 -0.99
C MET A 292 1.32 -2.05 -0.86
N ILE A 293 0.04 -1.85 -1.19
CA ILE A 293 -1.02 -2.86 -1.16
C ILE A 293 -1.14 -3.59 -2.50
N PRO A 294 -1.65 -4.83 -2.51
CA PRO A 294 -1.90 -5.58 -3.75
C PRO A 294 -3.16 -5.05 -4.46
N LEU A 295 -2.97 -4.26 -5.52
CA LEU A 295 -4.04 -3.51 -6.18
C LEU A 295 -5.12 -4.42 -6.77
N GLU A 296 -4.73 -5.47 -7.51
CA GLU A 296 -5.70 -6.35 -8.16
C GLU A 296 -6.46 -7.22 -7.14
N THR A 297 -5.80 -7.65 -6.07
CA THR A 297 -6.45 -8.35 -4.95
C THR A 297 -7.62 -7.55 -4.38
N MET A 298 -7.46 -6.25 -4.25
CA MET A 298 -8.55 -5.37 -3.80
C MET A 298 -9.65 -5.26 -4.84
N LYS A 299 -9.30 -5.00 -6.11
CA LYS A 299 -10.28 -4.80 -7.20
C LYS A 299 -11.15 -6.04 -7.43
N VAL A 300 -10.56 -7.24 -7.49
CA VAL A 300 -11.33 -8.50 -7.69
C VAL A 300 -12.25 -8.83 -6.51
N ARG A 301 -11.99 -8.27 -5.34
CA ARG A 301 -12.85 -8.36 -4.14
C ARG A 301 -13.86 -7.20 -4.05
N GLY A 302 -13.93 -6.35 -5.08
CA GLY A 302 -14.85 -5.21 -5.16
C GLY A 302 -14.49 -4.04 -4.23
N LYS A 303 -13.23 -3.96 -3.77
CA LYS A 303 -12.75 -2.88 -2.90
C LYS A 303 -12.08 -1.79 -3.73
N LEU A 304 -12.25 -0.54 -3.30
CA LEU A 304 -11.59 0.60 -3.94
C LEU A 304 -10.21 0.81 -3.32
N PRO A 305 -9.09 0.70 -4.07
CA PRO A 305 -7.81 1.18 -3.61
C PRO A 305 -7.84 2.71 -3.43
N ALA A 306 -7.22 3.21 -2.38
CA ALA A 306 -6.99 4.63 -2.18
C ALA A 306 -5.50 4.85 -1.88
N LEU A 307 -4.87 5.78 -2.58
CA LEU A 307 -3.43 6.03 -2.45
C LEU A 307 -3.17 7.48 -2.06
N SER A 308 -2.17 7.71 -1.20
CA SER A 308 -1.78 9.06 -0.82
C SER A 308 -0.54 9.53 -1.56
N ILE A 309 -0.59 10.77 -2.07
CA ILE A 309 0.56 11.52 -2.57
C ILE A 309 1.10 12.34 -1.41
N ASP A 310 2.18 11.88 -0.80
CA ASP A 310 2.81 12.49 0.37
C ASP A 310 4.33 12.67 0.16
N THR A 311 4.71 13.05 -1.05
CA THR A 311 6.10 13.37 -1.41
C THR A 311 6.40 14.82 -1.08
N THR A 312 7.52 15.08 -0.39
CA THR A 312 7.90 16.42 0.04
C THR A 312 8.33 17.30 -1.12
N THR A 313 7.95 18.58 -1.04
CA THR A 313 8.29 19.63 -2.01
C THR A 313 9.19 20.68 -1.37
N PHE A 314 9.79 21.56 -2.16
CA PHE A 314 10.64 22.63 -1.66
C PHE A 314 9.92 23.66 -0.77
N THR A 315 8.57 23.65 -0.74
CA THR A 315 7.75 24.50 0.14
C THR A 315 7.25 23.75 1.39
N SER A 316 7.56 22.45 1.53
CA SER A 316 7.10 21.64 2.66
C SER A 316 7.57 22.20 4.00
N ARG A 317 6.63 22.32 4.93
CA ARG A 317 6.91 22.62 6.32
C ARG A 317 7.11 21.32 7.09
N PHE A 318 8.01 21.35 8.07
CA PHE A 318 8.26 20.24 8.97
C PHE A 318 8.07 20.74 10.40
N PRO A 319 7.33 20.01 11.26
CA PRO A 319 7.20 20.44 12.65
C PRO A 319 8.56 20.39 13.34
N ALA A 320 8.82 21.35 14.21
CA ALA A 320 9.96 21.29 15.11
C ALA A 320 9.76 20.15 16.12
N ALA A 321 10.81 19.36 16.36
CA ALA A 321 10.76 18.37 17.42
C ALA A 321 10.61 19.08 18.78
N PRO A 322 9.70 18.64 19.66
CA PRO A 322 9.63 19.18 21.02
C PRO A 322 10.99 19.09 21.71
N GLY A 323 11.51 20.25 22.17
CA GLY A 323 12.78 20.34 22.92
C GLY A 323 14.07 20.29 22.10
N LYS A 324 14.02 20.22 20.75
CA LYS A 324 15.17 20.35 19.88
C LYS A 324 14.91 21.46 18.87
N GLY A 325 15.56 22.60 19.02
CA GLY A 325 15.45 23.68 18.04
C GLY A 325 15.92 23.22 16.65
N GLY A 326 15.02 23.19 15.67
CA GLY A 326 15.31 22.84 14.30
C GLY A 326 14.19 21.99 13.65
N ALA A 327 14.08 22.06 12.35
CA ALA A 327 13.18 21.21 11.58
C ALA A 327 13.60 19.73 11.70
N VAL A 328 12.67 18.87 12.13
CA VAL A 328 12.90 17.43 12.12
C VAL A 328 12.72 16.94 10.69
N LYS A 329 13.75 16.31 10.16
CA LYS A 329 13.61 15.54 8.92
C LYS A 329 12.67 14.38 9.20
N ILE A 330 11.51 14.34 8.55
CA ILE A 330 10.61 13.19 8.64
C ILE A 330 11.35 11.98 8.12
N CYS A 331 11.53 10.97 8.97
CA CYS A 331 12.23 9.72 8.64
C CYS A 331 13.66 9.90 8.11
N GLY A 332 14.36 10.95 8.49
CA GLY A 332 15.71 11.24 8.01
C GLY A 332 15.79 11.71 6.56
N ARG A 333 14.65 12.04 5.93
CA ARG A 333 14.58 12.39 4.51
C ARG A 333 14.88 13.86 4.25
N THR A 334 15.50 14.10 3.11
CA THR A 334 15.57 15.40 2.45
C THR A 334 14.31 15.63 1.64
N VAL A 335 14.07 16.89 1.22
CA VAL A 335 13.03 17.21 0.25
C VAL A 335 13.27 16.43 -1.05
N GLU A 336 12.25 15.75 -1.57
CA GLU A 336 12.35 14.92 -2.77
C GLU A 336 12.22 15.75 -4.06
N TRP A 337 11.32 16.78 -4.08
CA TRP A 337 11.13 17.67 -5.24
C TRP A 337 11.57 19.08 -4.92
N ASN A 338 12.70 19.47 -5.47
CA ASN A 338 13.45 20.68 -5.07
C ASN A 338 13.18 21.89 -5.96
N THR A 339 12.49 21.73 -7.09
CA THR A 339 12.20 22.79 -8.06
C THR A 339 10.73 22.78 -8.47
N PRO A 340 10.19 23.92 -8.97
CA PRO A 340 8.83 23.97 -9.51
C PRO A 340 8.58 22.96 -10.64
N ASP A 341 9.56 22.68 -11.48
CA ASP A 341 9.41 21.70 -12.57
C ASP A 341 9.37 20.25 -12.04
N GLU A 342 10.19 19.93 -11.02
CA GLU A 342 10.11 18.63 -10.34
C GLU A 342 8.76 18.43 -9.62
N VAL A 343 8.23 19.46 -8.96
CA VAL A 343 6.91 19.42 -8.33
C VAL A 343 5.83 19.14 -9.38
N ARG A 344 5.88 19.83 -10.53
CA ARG A 344 4.94 19.61 -11.63
C ARG A 344 5.03 18.18 -12.16
N ALA A 345 6.23 17.73 -12.50
CA ALA A 345 6.46 16.41 -13.05
C ALA A 345 6.07 15.30 -12.07
N GLY A 346 6.42 15.44 -10.80
CA GLY A 346 6.11 14.47 -9.75
C GLY A 346 4.61 14.35 -9.46
N LEU A 347 3.89 15.47 -9.29
CA LEU A 347 2.44 15.46 -9.07
C LEU A 347 1.67 14.89 -10.27
N ARG A 348 2.11 15.16 -11.50
CA ARG A 348 1.54 14.51 -12.70
C ARG A 348 1.81 13.01 -12.70
N ARG A 349 3.05 12.59 -12.39
CA ARG A 349 3.45 11.17 -12.34
C ARG A 349 2.58 10.39 -11.37
N ASP A 350 2.46 10.87 -10.15
CA ASP A 350 1.76 10.17 -9.09
C ASP A 350 0.25 10.10 -9.39
N MET A 351 -0.34 11.19 -9.90
CA MET A 351 -1.74 11.17 -10.35
C MET A 351 -1.96 10.23 -11.54
N CYS A 352 -1.07 10.21 -12.55
CA CYS A 352 -1.18 9.31 -13.69
C CYS A 352 -1.13 7.84 -13.25
N TYR A 353 -0.22 7.49 -12.32
CA TYR A 353 -0.16 6.16 -11.74
C TYR A 353 -1.49 5.77 -11.08
N MET A 354 -2.07 6.66 -10.28
CA MET A 354 -3.33 6.39 -9.57
C MET A 354 -4.52 6.32 -10.52
N LEU A 355 -4.57 7.19 -11.53
CA LEU A 355 -5.62 7.18 -12.55
C LEU A 355 -5.64 5.85 -13.30
N ILE A 356 -4.49 5.41 -13.80
CA ILE A 356 -4.31 4.21 -14.61
C ILE A 356 -4.56 2.94 -13.80
N ASN A 357 -4.16 2.91 -12.54
CA ASN A 357 -4.37 1.77 -11.64
C ASN A 357 -5.74 1.75 -10.93
N GLY A 358 -6.63 2.70 -11.22
CA GLY A 358 -8.01 2.65 -10.71
C GLY A 358 -8.17 3.00 -9.23
N SER A 359 -7.24 3.71 -8.61
CA SER A 359 -7.33 4.11 -7.20
C SER A 359 -8.03 5.47 -7.02
N ALA A 360 -8.47 5.77 -5.80
CA ALA A 360 -8.78 7.12 -5.34
C ALA A 360 -7.49 7.83 -4.88
N VAL A 361 -7.53 9.15 -4.74
CA VAL A 361 -6.35 9.98 -4.44
C VAL A 361 -6.53 10.82 -3.19
N TRP A 362 -5.53 10.80 -2.32
CA TRP A 362 -5.29 11.81 -1.30
C TRP A 362 -4.02 12.61 -1.62
N ASN A 363 -4.15 13.90 -1.86
CA ASN A 363 -3.02 14.81 -1.86
C ASN A 363 -2.74 15.16 -0.39
N PHE A 364 -1.73 14.52 0.18
CA PHE A 364 -1.48 14.57 1.62
C PHE A 364 -0.39 15.59 1.96
N ASP A 365 -0.82 16.75 2.40
CA ASP A 365 -0.02 17.80 2.99
C ASP A 365 0.22 17.49 4.48
N MET A 366 1.20 16.65 4.76
CA MET A 366 1.35 16.04 6.08
C MET A 366 1.48 17.07 7.21
N TRP A 367 2.27 18.13 6.98
CA TRP A 367 2.56 19.15 7.99
C TRP A 367 2.34 20.58 7.51
N GLY A 368 1.74 20.77 6.35
CA GLY A 368 1.49 22.05 5.72
C GLY A 368 2.59 22.52 4.77
N GLY A 369 2.20 23.33 3.83
CA GLY A 369 3.08 23.98 2.85
C GLY A 369 3.48 23.13 1.66
N TRP A 370 3.16 21.85 1.61
CA TRP A 370 3.64 20.94 0.55
C TRP A 370 3.09 21.31 -0.82
N PHE A 371 1.93 21.96 -0.88
CA PHE A 371 1.28 22.42 -2.11
C PHE A 371 1.19 23.96 -2.20
N ASP A 372 2.03 24.71 -1.47
CA ASP A 372 1.94 26.17 -1.42
C ASP A 372 2.58 26.88 -2.62
N SER A 373 3.31 26.19 -3.49
CA SER A 373 3.85 26.77 -4.73
C SER A 373 2.78 26.87 -5.83
N ASP A 374 2.92 27.88 -6.71
CA ASP A 374 2.06 28.03 -7.90
C ASP A 374 2.15 26.79 -8.80
N ALA A 375 3.35 26.22 -8.97
CA ALA A 375 3.56 24.99 -9.72
C ALA A 375 2.74 23.81 -9.18
N ALA A 376 2.66 23.66 -7.85
CA ALA A 376 1.83 22.63 -7.24
C ALA A 376 0.34 22.91 -7.46
N ARG A 377 -0.11 24.12 -7.21
CA ARG A 377 -1.52 24.53 -7.32
C ARG A 377 -2.05 24.42 -8.74
N GLU A 378 -1.30 24.92 -9.73
CA GLU A 378 -1.67 24.79 -11.16
C GLU A 378 -1.69 23.34 -11.62
N THR A 379 -0.73 22.53 -11.15
CA THR A 379 -0.69 21.11 -11.51
C THR A 379 -1.86 20.33 -10.89
N LEU A 380 -2.18 20.59 -9.63
CA LEU A 380 -3.35 19.96 -8.99
C LEU A 380 -4.67 20.37 -9.67
N GLU A 381 -4.79 21.60 -10.16
CA GLU A 381 -5.94 22.02 -10.97
C GLU A 381 -6.02 21.26 -12.30
N ALA A 382 -4.91 21.13 -13.02
CA ALA A 382 -4.86 20.36 -14.26
C ALA A 382 -5.16 18.87 -14.02
N ASN A 383 -4.56 18.28 -12.97
CA ASN A 383 -4.83 16.92 -12.56
C ASN A 383 -6.31 16.71 -12.21
N LYS A 384 -6.92 17.64 -11.48
CA LYS A 384 -8.34 17.55 -11.11
C LYS A 384 -9.27 17.60 -12.32
N LYS A 385 -8.98 18.47 -13.30
CA LYS A 385 -9.76 18.54 -14.55
C LYS A 385 -9.70 17.22 -15.32
N ILE A 386 -8.52 16.62 -15.45
CA ILE A 386 -8.36 15.30 -16.09
C ILE A 386 -9.08 14.24 -15.27
N TRP A 387 -8.91 14.26 -13.94
CA TRP A 387 -9.55 13.31 -13.04
C TRP A 387 -11.06 13.29 -13.16
N ASP A 388 -11.70 14.47 -13.16
CA ASP A 388 -13.16 14.60 -13.27
C ASP A 388 -13.69 14.08 -14.61
N ALA A 389 -12.92 14.27 -15.68
CA ALA A 389 -13.31 13.80 -17.01
C ALA A 389 -13.11 12.28 -17.18
N GLU A 390 -12.10 11.69 -16.56
CA GLU A 390 -11.60 10.37 -16.94
C GLU A 390 -11.72 9.31 -15.85
N ALA A 391 -11.61 9.66 -14.55
CA ALA A 391 -11.38 8.69 -13.49
C ALA A 391 -12.53 7.70 -13.27
N ASN A 392 -13.77 8.11 -13.48
CA ASN A 392 -14.95 7.29 -13.22
C ASN A 392 -15.56 6.67 -14.50
N LEU A 393 -14.84 6.73 -15.61
CA LEU A 393 -15.19 5.98 -16.81
C LEU A 393 -14.76 4.51 -16.66
N PRO A 394 -15.37 3.59 -17.42
CA PRO A 394 -14.98 2.19 -17.40
C PRO A 394 -13.47 2.02 -17.63
N MET A 395 -12.83 1.22 -16.77
CA MET A 395 -11.43 0.86 -16.94
C MET A 395 -11.33 -0.36 -17.86
N GLU A 396 -10.27 -0.37 -18.65
CA GLU A 396 -9.84 -1.52 -19.43
C GLU A 396 -8.49 -1.95 -18.88
N ASP A 397 -8.50 -3.02 -18.08
CA ASP A 397 -7.25 -3.59 -17.55
C ASP A 397 -6.50 -4.30 -18.70
N ASP A 398 -5.21 -4.00 -18.83
CA ASP A 398 -4.33 -4.58 -19.86
C ASP A 398 -3.00 -4.98 -19.22
N ASN A 399 -3.08 -5.74 -18.13
CA ASN A 399 -1.92 -6.13 -17.35
C ASN A 399 -1.19 -7.31 -17.98
N GLU A 400 -0.12 -7.03 -18.74
CA GLU A 400 0.70 -8.08 -19.33
C GLU A 400 1.64 -8.75 -18.31
N VAL A 401 2.01 -8.06 -17.23
CA VAL A 401 2.85 -8.57 -16.16
C VAL A 401 2.13 -8.47 -14.82
N ILE A 402 2.11 -9.56 -14.06
CA ILE A 402 1.57 -9.57 -12.71
C ILE A 402 2.67 -10.03 -11.74
N MET A 403 2.99 -9.17 -10.79
CA MET A 403 3.83 -9.52 -9.65
C MET A 403 2.97 -10.13 -8.56
N VAL A 404 3.22 -11.40 -8.25
CA VAL A 404 2.35 -12.23 -7.43
C VAL A 404 2.97 -12.47 -6.07
N GLY A 405 2.34 -11.91 -5.02
CA GLY A 405 2.69 -12.22 -3.64
C GLY A 405 1.90 -13.42 -3.11
N ASP A 406 2.47 -14.17 -2.19
CA ASP A 406 1.78 -15.25 -1.49
C ASP A 406 1.86 -14.99 0.02
N PRO A 407 0.80 -14.47 0.67
CA PRO A 407 0.84 -14.12 2.09
C PRO A 407 1.13 -15.31 3.01
N GLU A 408 0.75 -16.54 2.61
CA GLU A 408 1.05 -17.74 3.38
C GLU A 408 2.55 -18.07 3.36
N ASN A 409 3.20 -17.86 2.22
CA ASN A 409 4.63 -18.10 2.06
C ASN A 409 5.51 -17.00 2.67
N VAL A 410 4.96 -15.79 2.92
CA VAL A 410 5.69 -14.73 3.62
C VAL A 410 6.02 -15.11 5.05
N TYR A 411 5.23 -15.95 5.72
CA TYR A 411 5.56 -16.44 7.07
C TYR A 411 6.88 -17.23 7.13
N TYR A 412 7.31 -17.82 6.01
CA TYR A 412 8.59 -18.54 5.94
C TYR A 412 9.80 -17.60 5.90
N ILE A 413 9.62 -16.31 5.65
CA ILE A 413 10.73 -15.35 5.61
C ILE A 413 11.08 -14.91 7.03
N ASN A 414 12.37 -14.99 7.39
CA ASN A 414 12.89 -14.40 8.62
C ASN A 414 13.02 -12.88 8.46
N ASP A 415 12.14 -12.14 9.10
CA ASP A 415 12.04 -10.68 9.00
C ASP A 415 13.28 -9.92 9.51
N SER A 416 14.11 -10.55 10.34
CA SER A 416 15.35 -9.94 10.83
C SER A 416 16.53 -10.12 9.87
N HIS A 417 16.37 -10.94 8.83
CA HIS A 417 17.44 -11.16 7.86
C HIS A 417 17.62 -9.96 6.93
N PRO A 418 18.85 -9.51 6.63
CA PRO A 418 19.09 -8.35 5.75
C PRO A 418 18.45 -8.44 4.36
N LEU A 419 18.27 -9.65 3.84
CA LEU A 419 17.68 -9.92 2.52
C LEU A 419 16.18 -10.28 2.58
N CYS A 420 15.49 -10.05 3.70
CA CYS A 420 14.07 -10.43 3.85
C CYS A 420 13.13 -9.75 2.83
N ASP A 421 13.49 -8.58 2.29
CA ASP A 421 12.70 -7.87 1.28
C ASP A 421 13.19 -8.09 -0.16
N GLN A 422 14.19 -8.95 -0.39
CA GLN A 422 14.77 -9.14 -1.73
C GLN A 422 13.75 -9.60 -2.80
N PHE A 423 12.66 -10.22 -2.37
CA PHE A 423 11.64 -10.78 -3.26
C PHE A 423 10.68 -9.73 -3.85
N LEU A 424 10.65 -8.54 -3.30
CA LEU A 424 9.64 -7.53 -3.62
C LEU A 424 10.26 -6.20 -4.08
N THR A 425 10.82 -5.41 -3.18
CA THR A 425 11.23 -4.04 -3.47
C THR A 425 12.29 -3.93 -4.57
N PRO A 426 13.40 -4.70 -4.58
CA PRO A 426 14.38 -4.63 -5.66
C PRO A 426 13.79 -4.99 -7.02
N VAL A 427 12.99 -6.06 -7.07
CA VAL A 427 12.34 -6.51 -8.31
C VAL A 427 11.37 -5.47 -8.85
N ARG A 428 10.54 -4.87 -7.98
CA ARG A 428 9.60 -3.81 -8.37
C ARG A 428 10.30 -2.56 -8.89
N ARG A 429 11.43 -2.18 -8.28
CA ARG A 429 12.23 -1.03 -8.74
C ARG A 429 12.73 -1.22 -10.17
N ALA A 430 13.28 -2.39 -10.45
CA ALA A 430 13.76 -2.70 -11.78
C ALA A 430 12.60 -2.87 -12.78
N LEU A 431 11.51 -3.54 -12.37
CA LEU A 431 10.32 -3.75 -13.19
C LEU A 431 9.63 -2.43 -13.59
N ALA A 432 9.60 -1.45 -12.69
CA ALA A 432 9.03 -0.12 -12.98
C ALA A 432 9.77 0.65 -14.08
N LEU A 433 10.98 0.22 -14.45
CA LEU A 433 11.82 0.82 -15.48
C LEU A 433 12.08 -0.13 -16.67
N ALA A 434 11.58 -1.36 -16.59
CA ALA A 434 11.82 -2.36 -17.62
C ALA A 434 11.07 -2.08 -18.93
N GLY A 435 9.97 -1.36 -18.89
CA GLY A 435 9.20 -0.94 -20.06
C GLY A 435 7.90 -1.70 -20.27
N GLY A 436 7.71 -2.84 -19.63
CA GLY A 436 6.45 -3.55 -19.55
C GLY A 436 5.50 -2.96 -18.52
N MET A 437 4.20 -3.16 -18.71
CA MET A 437 3.17 -2.76 -17.73
C MET A 437 2.93 -3.87 -16.74
N TYR A 438 3.02 -3.55 -15.44
CA TYR A 438 2.78 -4.52 -14.39
C TYR A 438 1.77 -4.04 -13.35
N THR A 439 1.13 -5.01 -12.72
CA THR A 439 0.31 -4.82 -11.53
C THR A 439 0.69 -5.81 -10.43
N THR A 440 0.02 -5.74 -9.27
CA THR A 440 0.31 -6.59 -8.11
C THR A 440 -0.94 -7.32 -7.65
N ALA A 441 -0.80 -8.61 -7.35
CA ALA A 441 -1.88 -9.45 -6.87
C ALA A 441 -1.40 -10.49 -5.85
N SER A 442 -2.34 -11.06 -5.08
CA SER A 442 -2.12 -12.27 -4.30
C SER A 442 -2.30 -13.51 -5.16
N PHE A 443 -1.55 -14.56 -4.83
CA PHE A 443 -1.64 -15.85 -5.54
C PHE A 443 -3.06 -16.42 -5.56
N ASN A 444 -3.77 -16.35 -4.43
CA ASN A 444 -5.14 -16.88 -4.29
C ASN A 444 -6.18 -16.12 -5.13
N ASP A 445 -5.85 -14.94 -5.64
CA ASP A 445 -6.77 -14.13 -6.42
C ASP A 445 -6.58 -14.26 -7.93
N LEU A 446 -5.52 -14.90 -8.39
CA LEU A 446 -5.28 -15.12 -9.83
C LEU A 446 -6.44 -15.84 -10.51
N GLU A 447 -7.13 -16.75 -9.82
CA GLU A 447 -8.29 -17.46 -10.36
C GLU A 447 -9.55 -16.59 -10.51
N LYS A 448 -9.58 -15.41 -9.86
CA LYS A 448 -10.66 -14.42 -9.96
C LYS A 448 -10.38 -13.34 -11.01
N MET A 449 -9.16 -13.33 -11.57
CA MET A 449 -8.71 -12.32 -12.54
C MET A 449 -8.88 -12.82 -13.97
N ASP A 450 -9.12 -11.89 -14.88
CA ASP A 450 -8.95 -12.14 -16.30
C ASP A 450 -7.46 -12.10 -16.67
N LEU A 451 -6.89 -13.26 -16.94
CA LEU A 451 -5.48 -13.41 -17.31
C LEU A 451 -5.27 -13.50 -18.85
N SER A 452 -6.29 -13.19 -19.65
CA SER A 452 -6.21 -13.34 -21.12
C SER A 452 -5.12 -12.50 -21.77
N ARG A 453 -4.79 -11.35 -21.17
CA ARG A 453 -3.74 -10.43 -21.62
C ARG A 453 -2.39 -10.66 -20.95
N THR A 454 -2.38 -11.41 -19.85
CA THR A 454 -1.18 -11.65 -19.04
C THR A 454 -0.21 -12.57 -19.78
N LYS A 455 1.04 -12.18 -19.85
CA LYS A 455 2.15 -12.88 -20.51
C LYS A 455 3.21 -13.37 -19.54
N LEU A 456 3.39 -12.63 -18.43
CA LEU A 456 4.40 -12.93 -17.42
C LEU A 456 3.77 -12.89 -16.01
N LEU A 457 3.94 -13.97 -15.26
CA LEU A 457 3.66 -14.03 -13.82
C LEU A 457 4.96 -14.13 -13.04
N ILE A 458 5.21 -13.20 -12.13
CA ILE A 458 6.39 -13.18 -11.27
C ILE A 458 5.99 -13.71 -9.89
N LEU A 459 6.35 -14.93 -9.56
CA LEU A 459 6.03 -15.56 -8.28
C LEU A 459 7.08 -15.17 -7.23
N CYS A 460 6.71 -14.26 -6.32
CA CYS A 460 7.64 -13.65 -5.39
C CYS A 460 8.06 -14.58 -4.24
N HIS A 461 7.16 -15.44 -3.78
CA HIS A 461 7.35 -16.27 -2.58
C HIS A 461 6.99 -17.74 -2.87
N PRO A 462 7.64 -18.42 -3.82
CA PRO A 462 7.24 -19.76 -4.22
C PRO A 462 7.92 -20.86 -3.37
N PHE A 463 8.02 -20.67 -2.05
CA PHE A 463 8.88 -21.53 -1.21
C PHE A 463 8.23 -22.85 -0.84
N ASP A 464 6.96 -22.83 -0.42
CA ASP A 464 6.15 -24.02 -0.10
C ASP A 464 5.01 -24.13 -1.13
N LEU A 465 5.11 -25.13 -1.98
CA LEU A 465 4.20 -25.35 -3.09
C LEU A 465 3.58 -26.76 -2.96
N ASP A 466 2.41 -26.83 -2.37
CA ASP A 466 1.63 -28.07 -2.35
C ASP A 466 1.16 -28.47 -3.76
N ASN A 467 0.62 -29.69 -3.88
CA ASN A 467 0.14 -30.21 -5.16
C ASN A 467 -0.95 -29.33 -5.80
N GLY A 468 -1.81 -28.69 -4.99
CA GLY A 468 -2.87 -27.81 -5.47
C GLY A 468 -2.30 -26.51 -6.05
N LYS A 469 -1.34 -25.88 -5.37
CA LYS A 469 -0.61 -24.69 -5.89
C LYS A 469 0.15 -25.05 -7.17
N LEU A 470 0.85 -26.18 -7.20
CA LEU A 470 1.59 -26.62 -8.39
C LEU A 470 0.68 -26.87 -9.59
N GLU A 471 -0.50 -27.48 -9.39
CA GLU A 471 -1.49 -27.68 -10.45
C GLU A 471 -2.00 -26.33 -11.01
N LYS A 472 -2.33 -25.39 -10.15
CA LYS A 472 -2.71 -24.02 -10.56
C LYS A 472 -1.60 -23.35 -11.35
N ILE A 473 -0.34 -23.41 -10.88
CA ILE A 473 0.81 -22.80 -11.55
C ILE A 473 1.02 -23.43 -12.94
N ARG A 474 0.91 -24.75 -13.08
CA ARG A 474 1.01 -25.42 -14.39
C ARG A 474 -0.07 -24.91 -15.36
N LYS A 475 -1.31 -24.77 -14.88
CA LYS A 475 -2.41 -24.17 -15.65
C LYS A 475 -2.13 -22.72 -16.03
N TYR A 476 -1.58 -21.93 -15.12
CA TYR A 476 -1.20 -20.53 -15.43
C TYR A 476 -0.05 -20.45 -16.43
N ALA A 477 0.87 -21.40 -16.45
CA ALA A 477 1.98 -21.47 -17.40
C ALA A 477 1.55 -21.80 -18.84
N GLU A 478 0.30 -22.24 -19.05
CA GLU A 478 -0.23 -22.46 -20.39
C GLU A 478 -0.33 -21.14 -21.15
N GLY A 479 0.60 -20.92 -22.11
CA GLY A 479 0.68 -19.70 -22.91
C GLY A 479 1.27 -18.47 -22.18
N ARG A 480 1.89 -18.65 -21.01
CA ARG A 480 2.52 -17.58 -20.23
C ARG A 480 3.90 -18.00 -19.73
N THR A 481 4.74 -17.01 -19.46
CA THR A 481 6.01 -17.22 -18.76
C THR A 481 5.79 -17.08 -17.25
N ILE A 482 6.37 -18.01 -16.47
CA ILE A 482 6.42 -17.98 -15.01
C ILE A 482 7.84 -17.64 -14.59
N LEU A 483 8.04 -16.54 -13.88
CA LEU A 483 9.31 -16.20 -13.26
C LEU A 483 9.33 -16.64 -11.80
N TRP A 484 10.19 -17.60 -11.50
CA TRP A 484 10.46 -18.06 -10.14
C TRP A 484 11.52 -17.19 -9.48
N LEU A 485 11.22 -16.67 -8.30
CA LEU A 485 12.23 -15.94 -7.51
C LEU A 485 12.85 -16.85 -6.45
N TYR A 486 14.17 -16.91 -6.41
CA TYR A 486 15.05 -17.50 -5.40
C TYR A 486 14.96 -19.02 -5.25
N ALA A 487 13.87 -19.59 -4.74
CA ALA A 487 13.87 -21.00 -4.33
C ALA A 487 12.47 -21.66 -4.41
N PRO A 488 11.94 -21.92 -5.64
CA PRO A 488 10.62 -22.52 -5.80
C PRO A 488 10.57 -23.94 -5.23
N GLY A 489 9.59 -24.19 -4.33
CA GLY A 489 9.38 -25.50 -3.74
C GLY A 489 10.51 -26.01 -2.83
N ILE A 490 11.37 -25.10 -2.35
CA ILE A 490 12.48 -25.47 -1.45
C ILE A 490 11.97 -26.04 -0.10
N ILE A 491 10.76 -25.71 0.27
CA ILE A 491 10.05 -26.30 1.41
C ILE A 491 9.10 -27.34 0.84
N HIS A 492 9.34 -28.58 1.18
CA HIS A 492 8.50 -29.71 0.73
C HIS A 492 8.21 -30.62 1.91
N ASN A 493 6.91 -30.96 2.12
CA ASN A 493 6.45 -31.72 3.28
C ASN A 493 6.98 -31.12 4.62
N GLY A 494 7.03 -29.79 4.69
CA GLY A 494 7.48 -29.03 5.84
C GLY A 494 8.98 -29.03 6.11
N LYS A 495 9.80 -29.58 5.23
CA LYS A 495 11.26 -29.68 5.36
C LYS A 495 11.97 -28.96 4.25
N TRP A 496 13.23 -28.61 4.48
CA TRP A 496 14.14 -28.14 3.46
C TRP A 496 14.46 -29.25 2.47
N ASP A 497 14.15 -29.06 1.19
CA ASP A 497 14.25 -30.07 0.14
C ASP A 497 14.82 -29.46 -1.17
N PRO A 498 16.15 -29.41 -1.31
CA PRO A 498 16.78 -28.87 -2.52
C PRO A 498 16.56 -29.74 -3.76
N GLU A 499 16.25 -31.04 -3.63
CA GLU A 499 15.96 -31.92 -4.76
C GLU A 499 14.59 -31.57 -5.36
N ASN A 500 13.60 -31.28 -4.52
CA ASN A 500 12.29 -30.81 -4.97
C ASN A 500 12.42 -29.45 -5.69
N MET A 501 13.17 -28.51 -5.12
CA MET A 501 13.46 -27.22 -5.77
C MET A 501 14.12 -27.42 -7.13
N GLN A 502 15.14 -28.29 -7.22
CA GLN A 502 15.82 -28.58 -8.48
C GLN A 502 14.87 -29.18 -9.53
N SER A 503 13.94 -30.02 -9.11
CA SER A 503 12.95 -30.61 -10.02
C SER A 503 12.01 -29.57 -10.65
N LEU A 504 11.72 -28.47 -9.92
CA LEU A 504 10.84 -27.38 -10.36
C LEU A 504 11.62 -26.33 -11.16
N ALA A 505 12.77 -25.90 -10.67
CA ALA A 505 13.56 -24.83 -11.27
C ALA A 505 14.43 -25.32 -12.45
N GLY A 506 14.75 -26.61 -12.50
CA GLY A 506 15.67 -27.18 -13.49
C GLY A 506 17.15 -27.01 -13.14
N VAL A 507 17.46 -26.33 -12.03
CA VAL A 507 18.81 -26.04 -11.55
C VAL A 507 18.90 -26.25 -10.02
N PRO A 508 20.07 -26.60 -9.46
CA PRO A 508 20.21 -26.83 -8.02
C PRO A 508 20.11 -25.51 -7.23
N PHE A 509 19.75 -25.64 -5.94
CA PHE A 509 19.83 -24.49 -5.02
C PHE A 509 21.27 -23.95 -4.96
N GLY A 510 21.41 -22.63 -5.01
CA GLY A 510 22.73 -21.97 -5.09
C GLY A 510 23.25 -21.77 -6.51
N PHE A 511 22.52 -22.20 -7.54
CA PHE A 511 22.82 -21.80 -8.91
C PHE A 511 22.78 -20.28 -9.06
N ALA A 512 23.74 -19.67 -9.74
CA ALA A 512 23.98 -18.22 -9.63
C ALA A 512 23.44 -17.36 -10.76
N GLU A 513 22.98 -17.99 -11.86
CA GLU A 513 22.58 -17.28 -13.09
C GLU A 513 21.07 -17.38 -13.34
N ILE A 514 20.53 -16.46 -14.11
CA ILE A 514 19.14 -16.59 -14.62
C ILE A 514 19.09 -17.78 -15.57
N PHE A 515 18.12 -18.67 -15.34
CA PHE A 515 17.99 -19.89 -16.11
C PHE A 515 16.63 -19.97 -16.79
N TYR A 516 16.62 -20.24 -18.09
CA TYR A 516 15.44 -20.37 -18.93
C TYR A 516 15.13 -21.83 -19.22
N ASN A 517 13.92 -22.27 -18.91
CA ASN A 517 13.45 -23.64 -19.12
C ASN A 517 12.02 -23.62 -19.70
N GLY A 518 11.90 -23.47 -21.01
CA GLY A 518 10.60 -23.33 -21.67
C GLY A 518 9.85 -22.08 -21.19
N ASN A 519 8.64 -22.31 -20.67
CA ASN A 519 7.82 -21.23 -20.09
C ASN A 519 8.24 -20.82 -18.66
N TYR A 520 9.25 -21.45 -18.09
CA TYR A 520 9.73 -21.14 -16.74
C TYR A 520 11.07 -20.43 -16.81
N VAL A 521 11.20 -19.37 -16.05
CA VAL A 521 12.45 -18.63 -15.85
C VAL A 521 12.78 -18.64 -14.37
N PHE A 522 14.01 -18.91 -14.00
CA PHE A 522 14.49 -18.91 -12.63
C PHE A 522 15.45 -17.75 -12.40
N MET A 523 15.20 -16.95 -11.35
CA MET A 523 16.05 -15.84 -10.91
C MET A 523 16.59 -16.12 -9.51
N PRO A 524 17.86 -16.46 -9.35
CA PRO A 524 18.44 -16.88 -8.07
C PRO A 524 18.63 -15.74 -7.06
N LYS A 525 18.88 -14.51 -7.55
CA LYS A 525 19.27 -13.35 -6.73
C LYS A 525 18.39 -12.14 -7.02
N PRO A 526 17.15 -12.12 -6.51
CA PRO A 526 16.21 -11.02 -6.77
C PRO A 526 16.73 -9.65 -6.30
N ASN A 527 17.56 -9.59 -5.25
CA ASN A 527 18.17 -8.36 -4.75
C ASN A 527 19.23 -7.73 -5.68
N GLU A 528 19.76 -8.50 -6.62
CA GLU A 528 20.78 -8.07 -7.59
C GLU A 528 20.20 -7.85 -9.00
N VAL A 529 18.86 -7.96 -9.15
CA VAL A 529 18.19 -7.84 -10.45
C VAL A 529 18.40 -6.46 -11.06
N THR A 530 18.71 -6.46 -12.37
CA THR A 530 18.85 -5.23 -13.16
C THR A 530 17.63 -4.99 -14.06
N VAL A 531 17.48 -3.77 -14.53
CA VAL A 531 16.45 -3.40 -15.51
C VAL A 531 16.62 -4.20 -16.79
N GLU A 532 17.85 -4.38 -17.26
CA GLU A 532 18.18 -5.12 -18.49
C GLU A 532 17.78 -6.59 -18.38
N GLN A 533 18.05 -7.22 -17.23
CA GLN A 533 17.64 -8.61 -16.99
C GLN A 533 16.12 -8.78 -17.04
N LEU A 534 15.36 -7.86 -16.43
CA LEU A 534 13.90 -7.92 -16.49
C LEU A 534 13.37 -7.64 -17.90
N ARG A 535 13.97 -6.72 -18.65
CA ARG A 535 13.64 -6.51 -20.07
C ARG A 535 13.84 -7.75 -20.92
N GLU A 536 14.92 -8.48 -20.71
CA GLU A 536 15.15 -9.76 -21.43
C GLU A 536 14.09 -10.80 -21.04
N ILE A 537 13.69 -10.87 -19.78
CA ILE A 537 12.60 -11.76 -19.33
C ILE A 537 11.26 -11.32 -19.93
N GLU A 538 10.94 -10.03 -19.90
CA GLU A 538 9.73 -9.47 -20.51
C GLU A 538 9.68 -9.76 -22.02
N LYS A 539 10.79 -9.57 -22.71
CA LYS A 539 10.94 -9.89 -24.14
C LYS A 539 10.76 -11.38 -24.42
N HIS A 540 11.35 -12.25 -23.58
CA HIS A 540 11.15 -13.70 -23.67
C HIS A 540 9.67 -14.08 -23.49
N ALA A 541 8.95 -13.41 -22.60
CA ALA A 541 7.53 -13.60 -22.38
C ALA A 541 6.64 -12.94 -23.46
N GLY A 542 7.20 -12.16 -24.36
CA GLY A 542 6.46 -11.41 -25.38
C GLY A 542 5.69 -10.22 -24.84
N VAL A 543 6.12 -9.65 -23.71
CA VAL A 543 5.55 -8.43 -23.11
C VAL A 543 5.85 -7.24 -24.01
N HIS A 544 4.86 -6.34 -24.16
CA HIS A 544 5.04 -5.12 -24.94
C HIS A 544 5.94 -4.13 -24.21
N CYS A 545 6.96 -3.62 -24.91
CA CYS A 545 7.86 -2.59 -24.38
C CYS A 545 7.36 -1.19 -24.78
N TRP A 546 6.79 -0.47 -23.82
CA TRP A 546 6.24 0.87 -24.04
C TRP A 546 7.32 1.94 -24.27
N CYS A 547 8.53 1.74 -23.74
CA CYS A 547 9.66 2.65 -23.94
C CYS A 547 10.99 1.89 -23.81
N ASP A 548 11.86 2.05 -24.79
CA ASP A 548 13.19 1.42 -24.79
C ASP A 548 14.16 2.10 -23.81
N THR A 549 13.92 3.36 -23.45
CA THR A 549 14.65 4.06 -22.39
C THR A 549 14.14 3.60 -21.02
N PRO A 550 15.02 3.34 -20.03
CA PRO A 550 14.61 2.96 -18.67
C PRO A 550 13.92 4.09 -17.93
N LEU A 551 12.63 4.25 -18.13
CA LEU A 551 11.78 5.28 -17.55
C LEU A 551 10.49 4.67 -16.99
N PRO A 552 9.90 5.28 -15.95
CA PRO A 552 8.58 4.89 -15.48
C PRO A 552 7.53 5.13 -16.56
N VAL A 553 6.87 4.05 -16.97
CA VAL A 553 5.72 4.08 -17.88
C VAL A 553 4.54 3.42 -17.17
N TYR A 554 3.36 3.96 -17.32
CA TYR A 554 2.09 3.41 -16.84
C TYR A 554 1.13 3.34 -17.99
N ALA A 555 0.44 2.23 -18.18
CA ALA A 555 -0.59 2.13 -19.18
C ALA A 555 -1.71 1.16 -18.78
N ASN A 556 -2.85 1.29 -19.40
CA ASN A 556 -3.95 0.33 -19.42
C ASN A 556 -4.59 0.37 -20.80
N GLY A 557 -5.71 -0.29 -21.05
CA GLY A 557 -6.35 -0.31 -22.35
C GLY A 557 -6.78 1.06 -22.91
N ARG A 558 -6.63 2.15 -22.15
CA ARG A 558 -7.09 3.50 -22.49
C ARG A 558 -6.04 4.58 -22.39
N PHE A 559 -5.10 4.46 -21.46
CA PHE A 559 -4.11 5.49 -21.13
C PHE A 559 -2.70 4.95 -21.20
N ALA A 560 -1.77 5.82 -21.59
CA ALA A 560 -0.35 5.62 -21.37
C ALA A 560 0.25 6.90 -20.79
N ALA A 561 1.05 6.78 -19.74
CA ALA A 561 1.79 7.89 -19.16
C ALA A 561 3.28 7.55 -19.09
N ILE A 562 4.11 8.54 -19.33
CA ILE A 562 5.56 8.41 -19.25
C ILE A 562 6.13 9.54 -18.39
N HIS A 563 6.99 9.18 -17.44
CA HIS A 563 7.70 10.13 -16.58
C HIS A 563 9.14 10.29 -17.02
N ILE A 564 9.53 11.51 -17.33
CA ILE A 564 10.85 11.88 -17.85
C ILE A 564 11.53 12.79 -16.81
N ALA A 565 12.66 12.34 -16.25
CA ALA A 565 13.31 13.00 -15.13
C ALA A 565 14.19 14.20 -15.50
N SER A 566 14.61 14.32 -16.77
CA SER A 566 15.52 15.35 -17.25
C SER A 566 15.35 15.60 -18.75
N ALA A 567 16.01 16.64 -19.26
CA ALA A 567 16.00 16.94 -20.68
C ALA A 567 16.48 15.76 -21.53
N GLN A 568 15.62 15.23 -22.39
CA GLN A 568 15.92 14.13 -23.31
C GLN A 568 14.83 13.94 -24.36
N THR A 569 15.16 13.16 -25.37
CA THR A 569 14.20 12.69 -26.37
C THR A 569 13.98 11.19 -26.20
N VAL A 570 12.73 10.75 -26.15
CA VAL A 570 12.35 9.36 -25.97
C VAL A 570 11.19 9.01 -26.89
N THR A 571 10.98 7.71 -27.14
CA THR A 571 9.86 7.21 -27.92
C THR A 571 8.90 6.43 -27.04
N LEU A 572 7.62 6.80 -27.05
CA LEU A 572 6.54 6.01 -26.51
C LEU A 572 6.01 5.08 -27.61
N ASN A 573 6.09 3.78 -27.39
CA ASN A 573 5.63 2.76 -28.32
C ASN A 573 4.20 2.34 -27.92
N LEU A 574 3.24 2.50 -28.79
CA LEU A 574 1.87 2.03 -28.58
C LEU A 574 1.74 0.55 -28.97
N PRO A 575 0.84 -0.23 -28.36
CA PRO A 575 0.73 -1.67 -28.62
C PRO A 575 0.21 -1.98 -30.02
N LYS A 576 -0.38 -1.00 -30.69
CA LYS A 576 -0.85 -1.04 -32.07
C LYS A 576 -0.98 0.37 -32.63
N LYS A 577 -1.11 0.46 -33.94
CA LYS A 577 -1.38 1.73 -34.62
C LYS A 577 -2.74 2.31 -34.20
N CYS A 578 -2.73 3.52 -33.68
CA CYS A 578 -3.89 4.23 -33.16
C CYS A 578 -4.31 5.36 -34.11
N ALA A 579 -5.58 5.43 -34.43
CA ALA A 579 -6.14 6.46 -35.32
C ALA A 579 -6.04 7.86 -34.69
N CYS A 580 -6.16 7.96 -33.36
CA CYS A 580 -6.08 9.22 -32.64
C CYS A 580 -5.52 8.99 -31.23
N VAL A 581 -4.53 9.80 -30.85
CA VAL A 581 -3.95 9.83 -29.51
C VAL A 581 -3.90 11.29 -29.06
N THR A 582 -4.39 11.57 -27.86
CA THR A 582 -4.40 12.93 -27.29
C THR A 582 -3.53 12.99 -26.04
N GLU A 583 -2.55 13.88 -26.00
CA GLU A 583 -1.83 14.22 -24.76
C GLU A 583 -2.72 15.16 -23.93
N LEU A 584 -3.07 14.73 -22.70
CA LEU A 584 -4.17 15.35 -21.95
C LEU A 584 -3.80 16.66 -21.25
N TYR A 585 -2.53 16.92 -20.98
CA TYR A 585 -2.11 18.19 -20.37
C TYR A 585 -2.02 19.33 -21.38
N SER A 586 -1.54 19.06 -22.59
CA SER A 586 -1.38 20.07 -23.65
C SER A 586 -2.55 20.10 -24.63
N GLY A 587 -3.37 19.05 -24.69
CA GLY A 587 -4.39 18.87 -25.70
C GLY A 587 -3.85 18.51 -27.08
N LYS A 588 -2.54 18.27 -27.24
CA LYS A 588 -1.94 17.90 -28.51
C LYS A 588 -2.45 16.56 -28.99
N THR A 589 -2.82 16.47 -30.26
CA THR A 589 -3.36 15.27 -30.89
C THR A 589 -2.39 14.72 -31.92
N TYR A 590 -2.26 13.41 -31.95
CA TYR A 590 -1.48 12.65 -32.92
C TYR A 590 -2.43 11.72 -33.68
N THR A 591 -2.28 11.64 -34.99
CA THR A 591 -3.16 10.84 -35.84
C THR A 591 -2.38 9.76 -36.56
N ASP A 592 -2.98 8.57 -36.61
CA ASP A 592 -2.46 7.43 -37.38
C ASP A 592 -1.02 7.02 -36.95
N VAL A 593 -0.80 6.98 -35.61
CA VAL A 593 0.52 6.75 -35.01
C VAL A 593 0.61 5.42 -34.26
N GLU A 594 1.79 4.83 -34.27
CA GLU A 594 2.20 3.67 -33.45
C GLU A 594 3.34 4.04 -32.50
N HIS A 595 4.11 5.08 -32.86
CA HIS A 595 5.21 5.60 -32.07
C HIS A 595 5.06 7.11 -31.90
N ILE A 596 5.30 7.62 -30.71
CA ILE A 596 5.26 9.04 -30.42
C ILE A 596 6.62 9.48 -29.90
N GLU A 597 7.33 10.30 -30.70
CA GLU A 597 8.56 10.93 -30.25
C GLU A 597 8.22 12.09 -29.30
N ILE A 598 8.83 12.07 -28.13
CA ILE A 598 8.65 13.02 -27.05
C ILE A 598 9.98 13.70 -26.77
N HIS A 599 10.00 15.01 -26.89
CA HIS A 599 11.16 15.84 -26.52
C HIS A 599 10.80 16.69 -25.30
N THR A 600 11.63 16.65 -24.27
CA THR A 600 11.49 17.49 -23.08
C THR A 600 12.80 18.22 -22.79
N GLU A 601 12.70 19.48 -22.38
CA GLU A 601 13.87 20.31 -21.96
C GLU A 601 14.08 20.30 -20.45
N LYS A 602 13.15 19.70 -19.70
CA LYS A 602 13.10 19.69 -18.24
C LYS A 602 12.31 18.46 -17.77
N PRO A 603 12.31 18.14 -16.44
CA PRO A 603 11.46 17.09 -15.92
C PRO A 603 9.99 17.29 -16.29
N ASP A 604 9.33 16.26 -16.78
CA ASP A 604 7.90 16.29 -17.05
C ASP A 604 7.28 14.89 -16.99
N THR A 605 5.95 14.86 -16.90
CA THR A 605 5.14 13.63 -17.07
C THR A 605 4.02 13.93 -18.05
N LEU A 606 3.92 13.12 -19.07
CA LEU A 606 2.89 13.23 -20.10
C LEU A 606 1.88 12.10 -19.94
N LEU A 607 0.62 12.40 -20.22
CA LEU A 607 -0.49 11.45 -20.16
C LEU A 607 -1.23 11.42 -21.50
N PHE A 608 -1.19 10.30 -22.15
CA PHE A 608 -1.83 10.07 -23.43
C PHE A 608 -3.11 9.24 -23.25
N ARG A 609 -4.21 9.71 -23.84
CA ARG A 609 -5.41 8.90 -24.06
C ARG A 609 -5.39 8.40 -25.50
N TYR A 610 -5.50 7.10 -25.68
CA TYR A 610 -5.56 6.48 -26.99
C TYR A 610 -6.81 5.61 -27.12
N ASN A 611 -7.34 5.56 -28.33
CA ASN A 611 -8.43 4.65 -28.65
C ASN A 611 -7.81 3.46 -29.38
N ALA A 612 -7.81 2.33 -28.71
CA ALA A 612 -7.26 1.09 -29.23
C ALA A 612 -8.15 0.45 -30.30
#